data_bd0486a60ee28405990a35c20bb7b67e
#
_entry.id   bd0486a60ee28405990a35c20bb7b67e
#
_cell.length_a   1.000
_cell.length_b   1.000
_cell.length_c   1.000
_cell.angle_alpha   90.00
_cell.angle_beta   90.00
_cell.angle_gamma   90.00
#
_symmetry.space_group_name_H-M   'P 1'
#
loop_
_entity.id
_entity.type
_entity.pdbx_description
1 polymer ?
#
loop_
_entity_poly.entity_id
_entity_poly.type
_entity_poly.pdbx_seq_one_letter_code
_entity_poly.pdbx_strand_id
1 'polypeptide(L)'
;MTLVTRNFRCKHGEIDLIMKDGSVFVFIEVKTRRSRLYGEPIEAVTVYKQRHIRYTAEVFLLARHLSDIRIRFDVVEVMMAPGRAVRLRHTKNAF
;
A
#
# COMPACT_ATOMS: atom_id res chain seq x y z
N MET A 1 1.44 -12.09 7.14
CA MET A 1 0.82 -11.84 5.82
C MET A 1 1.55 -12.59 4.73
N THR A 2 0.83 -13.01 3.71
CA THR A 2 1.38 -13.73 2.57
C THR A 2 1.34 -12.85 1.33
N LEU A 3 2.39 -12.84 0.54
CA LEU A 3 2.42 -12.08 -0.71
C LEU A 3 1.53 -12.75 -1.75
N VAL A 4 0.63 -11.97 -2.36
CA VAL A 4 -0.19 -12.42 -3.48
C VAL A 4 0.46 -12.02 -4.80
N THR A 5 0.73 -10.74 -4.94
CA THR A 5 1.44 -10.22 -6.12
C THR A 5 2.03 -8.85 -5.79
N ARG A 6 2.92 -8.39 -6.65
CA ARG A 6 3.53 -7.07 -6.54
C ARG A 6 3.45 -6.35 -7.87
N ASN A 7 3.45 -5.03 -7.80
CA ASN A 7 3.44 -4.15 -8.96
C ASN A 7 2.27 -4.48 -9.90
N PHE A 8 1.07 -4.63 -9.32
CA PHE A 8 -0.12 -4.84 -10.11
C PHE A 8 -0.52 -3.52 -10.78
N ARG A 9 -0.62 -3.54 -12.09
CA ARG A 9 -0.93 -2.35 -12.88
C ARG A 9 -2.19 -2.53 -13.70
N CYS A 10 -2.93 -1.44 -13.84
CA CYS A 10 -4.01 -1.33 -14.80
C CYS A 10 -3.91 0.03 -15.50
N LYS A 11 -4.85 0.31 -16.41
CA LYS A 11 -4.80 1.54 -17.20
C LYS A 11 -4.71 2.82 -16.36
N HIS A 12 -5.33 2.83 -15.19
CA HIS A 12 -5.47 4.04 -14.37
C HIS A 12 -4.72 4.01 -13.06
N GLY A 13 -3.87 3.01 -12.82
CA GLY A 13 -3.13 2.99 -11.57
C GLY A 13 -2.27 1.76 -11.36
N GLU A 14 -1.56 1.79 -10.26
CA GLU A 14 -0.67 0.72 -9.83
C GLU A 14 -0.80 0.52 -8.33
N ILE A 15 -0.70 -0.73 -7.90
CA ILE A 15 -0.59 -1.08 -6.49
C ILE A 15 0.74 -1.78 -6.28
N ASP A 16 1.53 -1.28 -5.34
CA ASP A 16 2.88 -1.76 -5.10
C ASP A 16 2.91 -3.21 -4.62
N LEU A 17 2.08 -3.52 -3.63
CA LEU A 17 1.98 -4.87 -3.07
C LEU A 17 0.53 -5.23 -2.82
N ILE A 18 0.18 -6.47 -3.12
CA ILE A 18 -1.08 -7.08 -2.71
C ILE A 18 -0.74 -8.28 -1.88
N MET A 19 -1.22 -8.28 -0.64
CA MET A 19 -0.93 -9.33 0.33
C MET A 19 -2.22 -9.92 0.87
N LYS A 20 -2.09 -11.01 1.58
CA LYS A 20 -3.21 -11.65 2.25
C LYS A 20 -2.91 -11.78 3.73
N ASP A 21 -3.81 -11.29 4.55
CA ASP A 21 -3.74 -11.39 6.00
C ASP A 21 -4.94 -12.22 6.45
N GLY A 22 -4.72 -13.53 6.63
CA GLY A 22 -5.82 -14.45 6.80
C GLY A 22 -6.69 -14.48 5.55
N SER A 23 -7.98 -14.11 5.69
CA SER A 23 -8.93 -14.00 4.57
C SER A 23 -9.03 -12.59 3.99
N VAL A 24 -8.30 -11.63 4.56
CA VAL A 24 -8.36 -10.23 4.15
C VAL A 24 -7.30 -9.96 3.09
N PHE A 25 -7.71 -9.36 1.96
CA PHE A 25 -6.76 -8.86 0.97
C PHE A 25 -6.31 -7.47 1.35
N VAL A 26 -5.00 -7.26 1.36
CA VAL A 26 -4.37 -6.02 1.79
C VAL A 26 -3.67 -5.39 0.60
N PHE A 27 -4.12 -4.20 0.23
CA PHE A 27 -3.54 -3.43 -0.86
C PHE A 27 -2.61 -2.38 -0.25
N ILE A 28 -1.32 -2.46 -0.59
CA ILE A 28 -0.28 -1.69 0.10
C ILE A 28 0.37 -0.70 -0.84
N GLU A 29 0.38 0.56 -0.43
CA GLU A 29 1.18 1.62 -1.02
C GLU A 29 2.51 1.70 -0.28
N VAL A 30 3.61 1.61 -1.02
CA VAL A 30 4.96 1.72 -0.44
C VAL A 30 5.49 3.11 -0.75
N LYS A 31 5.89 3.84 0.28
CA LYS A 31 6.52 5.15 0.15
C LYS A 31 7.92 5.13 0.70
N THR A 32 8.87 5.55 -0.11
CA THR A 32 10.25 5.71 0.31
C THR A 32 10.48 7.17 0.65
N ARG A 33 10.98 7.41 1.86
CA ARG A 33 11.28 8.75 2.32
C ARG A 33 12.73 8.86 2.71
N ARG A 34 13.35 9.94 2.28
CA ARG A 34 14.67 10.32 2.73
C ARG A 34 14.50 11.51 3.66
N SER A 35 14.92 11.33 4.90
CA SER A 35 14.80 12.36 5.91
C SER A 35 16.08 12.40 6.72
N ARG A 36 16.42 13.59 7.24
CA ARG A 36 17.53 13.75 8.18
C ARG A 36 17.12 13.34 9.58
N LEU A 37 15.83 13.40 9.87
CA LEU A 37 15.28 13.11 11.19
C LEU A 37 14.15 12.12 11.04
N TYR A 38 14.21 11.04 11.83
CA TYR A 38 13.07 10.16 11.98
C TYR A 38 12.00 10.86 12.84
N GLY A 39 10.76 10.56 12.59
CA GLY A 39 9.65 11.15 13.34
C GLY A 39 9.01 12.35 12.66
N GLU A 40 9.43 12.70 11.45
CA GLU A 40 8.71 13.68 10.66
C GLU A 40 7.27 13.18 10.37
N PRO A 41 6.30 14.11 10.25
CA PRO A 41 4.92 13.72 9.97
C PRO A 41 4.82 12.88 8.71
N ILE A 42 3.96 11.86 8.76
CA ILE A 42 3.62 11.06 7.59
C ILE A 42 2.84 11.94 6.63
N GLU A 43 3.29 11.98 5.39
CA GLU A 43 2.52 12.60 4.34
C GLU A 43 1.31 11.72 4.01
N ALA A 44 0.12 12.26 4.16
CA ALA A 44 -1.09 11.53 3.88
C ALA A 44 -1.21 11.17 2.40
N VAL A 45 -1.79 10.01 2.12
CA VAL A 45 -2.16 9.65 0.76
C VAL A 45 -3.30 10.55 0.33
N THR A 46 -3.14 11.28 -0.78
CA THR A 46 -4.16 12.22 -1.25
C THR A 46 -5.44 11.50 -1.63
N VAL A 47 -6.57 12.21 -1.58
CA VAL A 47 -7.86 11.66 -2.01
C VAL A 47 -7.79 11.19 -3.47
N TYR A 48 -7.10 11.94 -4.31
CA TYR A 48 -6.88 11.58 -5.71
C TYR A 48 -6.18 10.20 -5.82
N LYS A 49 -5.09 10.04 -5.08
CA LYS A 49 -4.32 8.78 -5.06
C LYS A 49 -5.16 7.64 -4.48
N GLN A 50 -5.91 7.90 -3.42
CA GLN A 50 -6.80 6.90 -2.82
C GLN A 50 -7.81 6.37 -3.83
N ARG A 51 -8.40 7.25 -4.63
CA ARG A 51 -9.38 6.84 -5.65
C ARG A 51 -8.74 5.91 -6.69
N HIS A 52 -7.53 6.24 -7.13
CA HIS A 52 -6.82 5.42 -8.09
C HIS A 52 -6.46 4.05 -7.52
N ILE A 53 -6.02 4.00 -6.27
CA ILE A 53 -5.70 2.75 -5.60
C ILE A 53 -6.97 1.89 -5.44
N ARG A 54 -8.09 2.49 -5.00
CA ARG A 54 -9.35 1.77 -4.84
C ARG A 54 -9.87 1.22 -6.17
N TYR A 55 -9.77 2.00 -7.23
CA TYR A 55 -10.17 1.55 -8.55
C TYR A 55 -9.30 0.37 -9.01
N THR A 56 -8.00 0.48 -8.85
CA THR A 56 -7.06 -0.58 -9.24
C THR A 56 -7.30 -1.85 -8.43
N ALA A 57 -7.64 -1.72 -7.15
CA ALA A 57 -8.01 -2.87 -6.31
C ALA A 57 -9.26 -3.57 -6.84
N GLU A 58 -10.27 -2.82 -7.27
CA GLU A 58 -11.47 -3.40 -7.89
C GLU A 58 -11.13 -4.16 -9.16
N VAL A 59 -10.29 -3.59 -10.01
CA VAL A 59 -9.83 -4.27 -11.23
C VAL A 59 -9.16 -5.60 -10.90
N PHE A 60 -8.31 -5.61 -9.86
CA PHE A 60 -7.65 -6.84 -9.42
C PHE A 60 -8.68 -7.89 -8.98
N LEU A 61 -9.63 -7.50 -8.14
CA LEU A 61 -10.63 -8.42 -7.61
C LEU A 61 -11.51 -9.00 -8.74
N LEU A 62 -11.92 -8.17 -9.68
CA LEU A 62 -12.69 -8.60 -10.82
C LEU A 62 -11.90 -9.56 -11.71
N ALA A 63 -10.64 -9.26 -11.97
CA ALA A 63 -9.76 -10.10 -12.79
C ALA A 63 -9.56 -11.49 -12.16
N ARG A 64 -9.61 -11.57 -10.84
CA ARG A 64 -9.46 -12.82 -10.10
C ARG A 64 -10.78 -13.49 -9.75
N HIS A 65 -11.90 -12.94 -10.19
CA HIS A 65 -13.25 -13.45 -9.89
C HIS A 65 -13.50 -13.55 -8.38
N LEU A 66 -13.00 -12.55 -7.64
CA LEU A 66 -13.19 -12.49 -6.20
C LEU A 66 -14.33 -11.55 -5.87
N SER A 67 -15.32 -12.05 -5.10
CA SER A 67 -16.45 -11.26 -4.63
C SER A 67 -16.67 -11.53 -3.15
N ASP A 68 -17.30 -10.59 -2.46
CA ASP A 68 -17.58 -10.69 -1.02
C ASP A 68 -16.30 -10.91 -0.20
N ILE A 69 -15.23 -10.28 -0.63
CA ILE A 69 -13.91 -10.39 0.00
C ILE A 69 -13.68 -9.18 0.89
N ARG A 70 -13.20 -9.43 2.09
CA ARG A 70 -12.74 -8.35 2.97
C ARG A 70 -11.44 -7.78 2.43
N ILE A 71 -11.36 -6.46 2.36
CA ILE A 71 -10.17 -5.76 1.88
C ILE A 71 -9.75 -4.67 2.86
N ARG A 72 -8.50 -4.30 2.76
CA ARG A 72 -7.90 -3.27 3.59
C ARG A 72 -6.83 -2.55 2.78
N PHE A 73 -6.67 -1.25 3.03
CA PHE A 73 -5.65 -0.43 2.37
C PHE A 73 -4.63 0.01 3.41
N ASP A 74 -3.38 -0.38 3.21
CA ASP A 74 -2.30 -0.06 4.12
C ASP A 74 -1.24 0.79 3.42
N VAL A 75 -0.46 1.51 4.22
CA VAL A 75 0.69 2.26 3.74
C VAL A 75 1.92 1.76 4.49
N VAL A 76 2.97 1.47 3.75
CA VAL A 76 4.27 1.15 4.33
C VAL A 76 5.25 2.24 3.92
N GLU A 77 5.87 2.87 4.90
CA GLU A 77 6.90 3.86 4.66
C GLU A 77 8.26 3.27 4.95
N VAL A 78 9.17 3.44 3.99
CA VAL A 78 10.58 3.10 4.15
C VAL A 78 11.31 4.40 4.40
N MET A 79 11.81 4.56 5.62
CA MET A 79 12.49 5.79 6.02
C MET A 79 13.99 5.58 6.05
N MET A 80 14.70 6.43 5.32
CA MET A 80 16.15 6.41 5.22
C MET A 80 16.70 7.76 5.64
N ALA A 81 17.72 7.74 6.50
CA ALA A 81 18.41 8.94 6.92
C ALA A 81 19.93 8.67 6.90
N PRO A 82 20.75 9.68 6.55
CA PRO A 82 22.21 9.51 6.53
C PRO A 82 22.73 9.04 7.88
N GLY A 83 23.59 8.02 7.86
CA GLY A 83 24.22 7.49 9.08
C GLY A 83 23.29 6.75 10.01
N ARG A 84 22.08 6.40 9.57
CA ARG A 84 21.10 5.69 10.38
C ARG A 84 20.61 4.45 9.67
N ALA A 85 20.14 3.47 10.45
CA ALA A 85 19.52 2.27 9.91
C ALA A 85 18.19 2.62 9.23
N VAL A 86 17.83 1.85 8.20
CA VAL A 86 16.54 1.97 7.54
C VAL A 86 15.44 1.60 8.52
N ARG A 87 14.37 2.38 8.55
CA ARG A 87 13.19 2.11 9.36
C ARG A 87 11.97 1.91 8.49
N LEU A 88 11.09 1.03 8.94
CA LEU A 88 9.80 0.81 8.31
C LEU A 88 8.68 1.29 9.24
N ARG A 89 7.68 1.92 8.65
CA ARG A 89 6.46 2.26 9.37
C ARG A 89 5.28 1.72 8.57
N HIS A 90 4.54 0.82 9.20
CA HIS A 90 3.38 0.19 8.58
C HIS A 90 2.11 0.76 9.23
N THR A 91 1.29 1.42 8.43
CA THR A 91 0.01 1.95 8.87
C THR A 91 -1.10 1.11 8.27
N LYS A 92 -1.80 0.35 9.12
CA LYS A 92 -2.95 -0.47 8.72
C LYS A 92 -4.18 0.41 8.57
N ASN A 93 -5.05 0.07 7.64
CA ASN A 93 -6.27 0.83 7.37
C ASN A 93 -5.98 2.32 7.20
N ALA A 94 -5.04 2.64 6.34
CA ALA A 94 -4.57 4.02 6.18
C ALA A 94 -5.62 4.92 5.52
N PHE A 95 -6.55 4.33 4.78
CA PHE A 95 -7.64 5.06 4.15
C PHE A 95 -8.83 4.18 3.75
#